data_7ba5d726fd44750d09ca7b0e1a1c533d
#
_entry.id   7ba5d726fd44750d09ca7b0e1a1c533d
#
_cell.length_a   1.000
_cell.length_b   1.000
_cell.length_c   1.000
_cell.angle_alpha   90.00
_cell.angle_beta   90.00
_cell.angle_gamma   90.00
#
_symmetry.space_group_name_H-M   'P 1'
#
loop_
_entity.id
_entity.type
_entity.pdbx_description
1 polymer ?
#
loop_
_entity_poly.entity_id
_entity_poly.type
_entity_poly.pdbx_seq_one_letter_code
_entity_poly.pdbx_strand_id
1 'polypeptide(L)'
;MKKLAANKVLCMQPVPQTIVSCRDKDGKNNALVVGFVANASLDPAMVMVGIVPTRYSHHMVKENGCFVVNLPKKSFKKEYDYLGSKSGRDGDKFEALNLKWENAEYVDAPILTDCPVSIECSVVDSMLPGTHELFVGKVEAVHVDEEYLDAKGNILWDKMDLM
;
A
#
# COMPACT_ATOMS: atom_id res chain seq x y z
N MET A 1 10.32 0.24 37.82
CA MET A 1 9.50 1.11 36.94
C MET A 1 8.07 0.59 36.93
N LYS A 2 7.06 1.43 37.19
CA LYS A 2 5.64 1.02 37.21
C LYS A 2 4.99 1.37 35.86
N LYS A 3 4.33 0.39 35.21
CA LYS A 3 3.52 0.63 34.01
C LYS A 3 2.08 0.91 34.41
N LEU A 4 1.45 1.88 33.77
CA LEU A 4 0.05 2.25 33.97
C LEU A 4 -0.77 1.91 32.72
N ALA A 5 -2.08 1.72 32.87
CA ALA A 5 -2.99 1.50 31.77
C ALA A 5 -3.10 2.77 30.90
N ALA A 6 -3.16 2.58 29.58
CA ALA A 6 -3.33 3.63 28.59
C ALA A 6 -4.50 3.33 27.63
N ASN A 7 -4.79 4.25 26.73
CA ASN A 7 -5.77 4.01 25.66
C ASN A 7 -5.35 2.85 24.78
N LYS A 8 -6.34 2.07 24.32
CA LYS A 8 -6.16 0.87 23.50
C LYS A 8 -6.07 1.19 22.00
N VAL A 9 -6.54 2.36 21.56
CA VAL A 9 -6.62 2.73 20.14
C VAL A 9 -5.23 3.08 19.62
N LEU A 10 -4.86 2.52 18.46
CA LEU A 10 -3.55 2.72 17.83
C LEU A 10 -2.37 2.47 18.79
N CYS A 11 -2.51 1.43 19.61
CA CYS A 11 -1.54 1.12 20.67
C CYS A 11 -0.20 0.56 20.17
N MET A 12 -0.11 0.17 18.89
CA MET A 12 1.13 -0.34 18.30
C MET A 12 1.75 0.71 17.37
N GLN A 13 2.97 1.11 17.69
CA GLN A 13 3.76 2.07 16.94
C GLN A 13 5.22 1.59 16.82
N PRO A 14 5.97 1.98 15.78
CA PRO A 14 5.51 2.77 14.63
C PRO A 14 4.65 1.93 13.67
N VAL A 15 3.72 2.58 12.95
CA VAL A 15 3.02 1.95 11.83
C VAL A 15 3.78 2.23 10.53
N PRO A 16 3.82 1.30 9.57
CA PRO A 16 4.38 1.55 8.26
C PRO A 16 3.64 2.69 7.54
N GLN A 17 4.37 3.56 6.86
CA GLN A 17 3.78 4.60 6.02
C GLN A 17 3.77 4.10 4.58
N THR A 18 2.63 3.60 4.12
CA THR A 18 2.49 3.00 2.81
C THR A 18 1.35 3.63 2.02
N ILE A 19 1.43 3.50 0.70
CA ILE A 19 0.37 3.87 -0.23
C ILE A 19 -0.08 2.60 -0.94
N VAL A 20 -1.36 2.27 -0.83
CA VAL A 20 -1.95 1.18 -1.59
C VAL A 20 -2.61 1.75 -2.84
N SER A 21 -2.21 1.28 -4.01
CA SER A 21 -2.82 1.61 -5.30
C SER A 21 -3.63 0.43 -5.83
N CYS A 22 -4.71 0.74 -6.52
CA CYS A 22 -5.66 -0.22 -7.04
C CYS A 22 -6.38 0.34 -8.27
N ARG A 23 -7.10 -0.53 -8.97
CA ARG A 23 -7.89 -0.19 -10.15
C ARG A 23 -9.27 -0.82 -10.05
N ASP A 24 -10.29 -0.13 -10.52
CA ASP A 24 -11.63 -0.70 -10.62
C ASP A 24 -11.82 -1.45 -11.96
N LYS A 25 -12.98 -2.08 -12.11
CA LYS A 25 -13.32 -2.85 -13.32
C LYS A 25 -13.49 -2.00 -14.58
N ASP A 26 -13.66 -0.69 -14.42
CA ASP A 26 -13.78 0.26 -15.53
C ASP A 26 -12.42 0.88 -15.90
N GLY A 27 -11.34 0.45 -15.26
CA GLY A 27 -9.99 0.92 -15.52
C GLY A 27 -9.59 2.19 -14.78
N LYS A 28 -10.40 2.67 -13.82
CA LYS A 28 -10.07 3.86 -13.02
C LYS A 28 -9.07 3.51 -11.92
N ASN A 29 -7.97 4.23 -11.89
CA ASN A 29 -6.96 4.11 -10.83
C ASN A 29 -7.36 4.89 -9.57
N ASN A 30 -6.98 4.37 -8.42
CA ASN A 30 -7.01 5.11 -7.15
C ASN A 30 -5.86 4.68 -6.25
N ALA A 31 -5.52 5.53 -5.29
CA ALA A 31 -4.53 5.23 -4.26
C ALA A 31 -4.96 5.87 -2.93
N LEU A 32 -4.61 5.22 -1.83
CA LEU A 32 -4.86 5.71 -0.48
C LEU A 32 -3.69 5.36 0.45
N VAL A 33 -3.56 6.13 1.50
CA VAL A 33 -2.62 5.82 2.60
C VAL A 33 -3.20 4.68 3.44
N VAL A 34 -2.38 3.66 3.69
CA VAL A 34 -2.72 2.52 4.53
C VAL A 34 -1.60 2.31 5.56
N GLY A 35 -1.94 2.45 6.85
CA GLY A 35 -1.03 2.19 7.96
C GLY A 35 -1.14 0.78 8.53
N PHE A 36 -2.26 0.08 8.30
CA PHE A 36 -2.45 -1.30 8.74
C PHE A 36 -1.91 -2.25 7.67
N VAL A 37 -0.58 -2.40 7.65
CA VAL A 37 0.18 -3.22 6.68
C VAL A 37 1.20 -4.05 7.44
N ALA A 38 1.28 -5.31 7.11
CA ALA A 38 2.27 -6.21 7.70
C ALA A 38 2.61 -7.38 6.77
N ASN A 39 3.81 -7.95 6.93
CA ASN A 39 4.11 -9.27 6.38
C ASN A 39 3.21 -10.32 7.05
N ALA A 40 2.57 -11.17 6.26
CA ALA A 40 1.63 -12.19 6.74
C ALA A 40 2.16 -13.63 6.58
N SER A 41 3.08 -13.87 5.65
CA SER A 41 3.72 -15.18 5.42
C SER A 41 5.05 -15.01 4.72
N LEU A 42 5.98 -15.95 4.95
CA LEU A 42 7.28 -15.99 4.29
C LEU A 42 7.28 -16.93 3.07
N ASP A 43 6.56 -18.06 3.17
CA ASP A 43 6.49 -19.04 2.10
C ASP A 43 5.07 -19.65 2.06
N PRO A 44 4.25 -19.32 1.05
CA PRO A 44 4.50 -18.26 0.07
C PRO A 44 4.54 -16.87 0.71
N ALA A 45 5.29 -15.93 0.12
CA ALA A 45 5.36 -14.56 0.60
C ALA A 45 3.99 -13.89 0.51
N MET A 46 3.52 -13.31 1.63
CA MET A 46 2.22 -12.62 1.70
C MET A 46 2.33 -11.33 2.50
N VAL A 47 1.54 -10.35 2.11
CA VAL A 47 1.38 -9.06 2.79
C VAL A 47 -0.10 -8.85 3.11
N MET A 48 -0.40 -8.36 4.30
CA MET A 48 -1.75 -8.00 4.73
C MET A 48 -1.91 -6.48 4.69
N VAL A 49 -3.04 -5.99 4.18
CA VAL A 49 -3.45 -4.58 4.23
C VAL A 49 -4.85 -4.47 4.83
N GLY A 50 -5.05 -3.51 5.74
CA GLY A 50 -6.34 -3.25 6.36
C GLY A 50 -6.98 -1.99 5.78
N ILE A 51 -8.17 -2.11 5.20
CA ILE A 51 -8.92 -1.01 4.59
C ILE A 51 -10.33 -0.95 5.18
N VAL A 52 -10.74 0.22 5.65
CA VAL A 52 -12.12 0.43 6.13
C VAL A 52 -13.10 0.31 4.96
N PRO A 53 -14.20 -0.47 5.10
CA PRO A 53 -15.16 -0.70 4.01
C PRO A 53 -15.77 0.55 3.39
N THR A 54 -15.82 1.66 4.11
CA THR A 54 -16.32 2.95 3.60
C THR A 54 -15.30 3.72 2.75
N ARG A 55 -14.03 3.30 2.71
CA ARG A 55 -13.02 3.92 1.83
C ARG A 55 -13.30 3.57 0.38
N TYR A 56 -13.09 4.55 -0.51
CA TYR A 56 -13.37 4.39 -1.93
C TYR A 56 -12.61 3.23 -2.58
N SER A 57 -11.36 2.99 -2.18
CA SER A 57 -10.54 1.90 -2.71
C SER A 57 -10.98 0.50 -2.24
N HIS A 58 -11.80 0.39 -1.18
CA HIS A 58 -12.18 -0.91 -0.63
C HIS A 58 -12.86 -1.81 -1.68
N HIS A 59 -13.91 -1.28 -2.36
CA HIS A 59 -14.62 -2.06 -3.38
C HIS A 59 -13.71 -2.41 -4.57
N MET A 60 -12.77 -1.52 -4.93
CA MET A 60 -11.84 -1.75 -6.03
C MET A 60 -10.94 -2.95 -5.75
N VAL A 61 -10.35 -3.01 -4.55
CA VAL A 61 -9.52 -4.15 -4.11
C VAL A 61 -10.36 -5.42 -4.01
N LYS A 62 -11.55 -5.33 -3.43
CA LYS A 62 -12.43 -6.49 -3.23
C LYS A 62 -12.94 -7.08 -4.55
N GLU A 63 -13.32 -6.25 -5.49
CA GLU A 63 -13.88 -6.68 -6.78
C GLU A 63 -12.80 -7.13 -7.77
N ASN A 64 -11.68 -6.42 -7.81
CA ASN A 64 -10.58 -6.71 -8.75
C ASN A 64 -9.61 -7.76 -8.20
N GLY A 65 -9.64 -8.01 -6.88
CA GLY A 65 -8.86 -9.06 -6.25
C GLY A 65 -7.35 -8.83 -6.23
N CYS A 66 -6.90 -7.58 -6.32
CA CYS A 66 -5.49 -7.25 -6.30
C CYS A 66 -5.23 -5.81 -5.83
N PHE A 67 -3.99 -5.55 -5.48
CA PHE A 67 -3.49 -4.23 -5.09
C PHE A 67 -1.96 -4.18 -5.21
N VAL A 68 -1.42 -2.96 -5.18
CA VAL A 68 0.03 -2.73 -5.08
C VAL A 68 0.30 -1.93 -3.81
N VAL A 69 1.28 -2.38 -3.01
CA VAL A 69 1.81 -1.60 -1.87
C VAL A 69 3.03 -0.83 -2.35
N ASN A 70 2.97 0.49 -2.28
CA ASN A 70 4.07 1.37 -2.65
C ASN A 70 4.69 1.98 -1.38
N LEU A 71 6.02 1.95 -1.27
CA LEU A 71 6.76 2.50 -0.15
C LEU A 71 7.33 3.88 -0.54
N PRO A 72 6.76 5.00 -0.03
CA PRO A 72 7.18 6.33 -0.44
C PRO A 72 8.44 6.81 0.27
N LYS A 73 9.24 7.63 -0.42
CA LYS A 73 10.31 8.42 0.20
C LYS A 73 9.73 9.63 0.95
N LYS A 74 10.50 10.20 1.87
CA LYS A 74 10.13 11.44 2.59
C LYS A 74 9.85 12.61 1.65
N SER A 75 10.52 12.66 0.49
CA SER A 75 10.25 13.66 -0.55
C SER A 75 8.84 13.59 -1.14
N PHE A 76 8.15 12.44 -1.00
CA PHE A 76 6.76 12.22 -1.46
C PHE A 76 5.69 12.61 -0.42
N LYS A 77 6.09 13.32 0.63
CA LYS A 77 5.21 13.67 1.77
C LYS A 77 3.95 14.44 1.37
N LYS A 78 4.06 15.36 0.42
CA LYS A 78 2.93 16.17 -0.05
C LYS A 78 1.85 15.30 -0.72
N GLU A 79 2.27 14.42 -1.62
CA GLU A 79 1.40 13.47 -2.32
C GLU A 79 0.80 12.47 -1.33
N TYR A 80 1.61 11.96 -0.41
CA TYR A 80 1.18 11.07 0.67
C TYR A 80 0.05 11.68 1.51
N ASP A 81 0.22 12.90 1.98
CA ASP A 81 -0.79 13.60 2.78
C ASP A 81 -2.09 13.83 2.00
N TYR A 82 -1.98 14.18 0.72
CA TYR A 82 -3.14 14.34 -0.14
C TYR A 82 -3.88 13.01 -0.34
N LEU A 83 -3.15 11.94 -0.67
CA LEU A 83 -3.71 10.60 -0.87
C LEU A 83 -4.39 10.06 0.39
N GLY A 84 -3.92 10.44 1.57
CA GLY A 84 -4.49 10.05 2.86
C GLY A 84 -5.69 10.88 3.30
N SER A 85 -5.85 12.10 2.78
CA SER A 85 -6.88 13.05 3.21
C SER A 85 -8.06 13.20 2.25
N LYS A 86 -7.87 12.90 0.96
CA LYS A 86 -8.90 13.04 -0.08
C LYS A 86 -9.50 11.70 -0.47
N SER A 87 -10.77 11.71 -0.87
CA SER A 87 -11.48 10.53 -1.38
C SER A 87 -11.47 10.50 -2.90
N GLY A 88 -11.36 9.30 -3.48
CA GLY A 88 -11.57 9.08 -4.92
C GLY A 88 -12.99 9.36 -5.40
N ARG A 89 -13.95 9.51 -4.45
CA ARG A 89 -15.33 9.98 -4.76
C ARG A 89 -15.38 11.44 -5.18
N ASP A 90 -14.44 12.25 -4.67
CA ASP A 90 -14.44 13.70 -4.85
C ASP A 90 -13.64 14.14 -6.09
N GLY A 91 -13.01 13.20 -6.78
CA GLY A 91 -12.23 13.46 -7.99
C GLY A 91 -11.10 12.45 -8.21
N ASP A 92 -10.45 12.56 -9.35
CA ASP A 92 -9.30 11.74 -9.71
C ASP A 92 -8.03 12.26 -9.01
N LYS A 93 -7.51 11.48 -8.07
CA LYS A 93 -6.30 11.83 -7.32
C LYS A 93 -5.04 11.73 -8.16
N PHE A 94 -5.02 10.84 -9.15
CA PHE A 94 -3.88 10.69 -10.07
C PHE A 94 -3.73 11.93 -10.94
N GLU A 95 -4.83 12.43 -11.47
CA GLU A 95 -4.86 13.67 -12.25
C GLU A 95 -4.53 14.88 -11.36
N ALA A 96 -5.20 15.01 -10.21
CA ALA A 96 -5.02 16.14 -9.29
C ALA A 96 -3.57 16.34 -8.82
N LEU A 97 -2.82 15.25 -8.65
CA LEU A 97 -1.42 15.26 -8.23
C LEU A 97 -0.43 15.11 -9.39
N ASN A 98 -0.93 14.89 -10.61
CA ASN A 98 -0.09 14.51 -11.76
C ASN A 98 0.85 13.34 -11.39
N LEU A 99 0.28 12.31 -10.74
CA LEU A 99 1.05 11.15 -10.28
C LEU A 99 1.67 10.43 -11.47
N LYS A 100 2.94 10.10 -11.34
CA LYS A 100 3.62 9.21 -12.28
C LYS A 100 3.33 7.77 -11.91
N TRP A 101 2.89 7.00 -12.88
CA TRP A 101 2.52 5.61 -12.67
C TRP A 101 2.70 4.79 -13.96
N GLU A 102 2.79 3.49 -13.78
CA GLU A 102 2.78 2.52 -14.87
C GLU A 102 1.89 1.33 -14.49
N ASN A 103 1.53 0.49 -15.46
CA ASN A 103 0.80 -0.74 -15.17
C ASN A 103 1.71 -1.72 -14.44
N ALA A 104 1.18 -2.37 -13.42
CA ALA A 104 1.82 -3.51 -12.80
C ALA A 104 1.96 -4.66 -13.83
N GLU A 105 2.91 -5.55 -13.59
CA GLU A 105 3.25 -6.62 -14.53
C GLU A 105 2.34 -7.85 -14.33
N TYR A 106 1.99 -8.16 -13.09
CA TYR A 106 1.28 -9.40 -12.72
C TYR A 106 -0.14 -9.16 -12.23
N VAL A 107 -0.50 -7.93 -11.86
CA VAL A 107 -1.82 -7.61 -11.32
C VAL A 107 -2.42 -6.39 -12.04
N ASP A 108 -3.74 -6.28 -12.05
CA ASP A 108 -4.43 -5.14 -12.68
C ASP A 108 -4.55 -3.96 -11.71
N ALA A 109 -3.43 -3.31 -11.47
CA ALA A 109 -3.31 -2.13 -10.62
C ALA A 109 -2.13 -1.25 -11.05
N PRO A 110 -2.09 0.05 -10.71
CA PRO A 110 -0.97 0.91 -11.03
C PRO A 110 0.17 0.79 -10.00
N ILE A 111 1.41 0.86 -10.48
CA ILE A 111 2.61 1.13 -9.70
C ILE A 111 2.85 2.63 -9.68
N LEU A 112 3.18 3.20 -8.52
CA LEU A 112 3.59 4.59 -8.39
C LEU A 112 5.11 4.70 -8.58
N THR A 113 5.54 5.19 -9.75
CA THR A 113 6.96 5.16 -10.15
C THR A 113 7.86 6.10 -9.36
N ASP A 114 7.31 7.06 -8.61
CA ASP A 114 8.08 7.91 -7.69
C ASP A 114 8.32 7.25 -6.32
N CYS A 115 7.77 6.03 -6.08
CA CYS A 115 8.03 5.22 -4.89
C CYS A 115 9.11 4.17 -5.21
N PRO A 116 10.21 4.10 -4.43
CA PRO A 116 11.35 3.24 -4.78
C PRO A 116 11.08 1.74 -4.66
N VAL A 117 10.02 1.35 -3.96
CA VAL A 117 9.61 -0.05 -3.83
C VAL A 117 8.11 -0.16 -4.06
N SER A 118 7.71 -1.12 -4.90
CA SER A 118 6.32 -1.45 -5.16
C SER A 118 6.14 -2.97 -5.11
N ILE A 119 5.12 -3.43 -4.39
CA ILE A 119 4.85 -4.84 -4.11
C ILE A 119 3.49 -5.19 -4.73
N GLU A 120 3.50 -6.00 -5.78
CA GLU A 120 2.29 -6.48 -6.45
C GLU A 120 1.68 -7.65 -5.68
N CYS A 121 0.39 -7.56 -5.37
CA CYS A 121 -0.29 -8.55 -4.56
C CYS A 121 -1.63 -9.00 -5.19
N SER A 122 -1.83 -10.31 -5.25
CA SER A 122 -3.13 -10.93 -5.54
C SER A 122 -3.82 -11.31 -4.24
N VAL A 123 -5.06 -10.87 -4.05
CA VAL A 123 -5.84 -11.20 -2.84
C VAL A 123 -6.15 -12.69 -2.81
N VAL A 124 -5.73 -13.37 -1.74
CA VAL A 124 -5.98 -14.81 -1.54
C VAL A 124 -7.01 -15.06 -0.43
N ASP A 125 -7.18 -14.13 0.50
CA ASP A 125 -8.16 -14.24 1.59
C ASP A 125 -8.47 -12.85 2.15
N SER A 126 -9.58 -12.72 2.87
CA SER A 126 -9.88 -11.51 3.63
C SER A 126 -10.74 -11.84 4.85
N MET A 127 -10.65 -10.98 5.87
CA MET A 127 -11.49 -11.07 7.06
C MET A 127 -11.85 -9.66 7.56
N LEU A 128 -13.01 -9.52 8.15
CA LEU A 128 -13.51 -8.30 8.76
C LEU A 128 -13.69 -8.47 10.28
N PRO A 129 -12.59 -8.41 11.06
CA PRO A 129 -12.67 -8.62 12.51
C PRO A 129 -13.31 -7.44 13.27
N GLY A 130 -13.32 -6.27 12.67
CA GLY A 130 -13.80 -5.02 13.28
C GLY A 130 -14.00 -3.96 12.22
N THR A 131 -13.33 -2.80 12.39
CA THR A 131 -13.49 -1.63 11.50
C THR A 131 -12.82 -1.78 10.14
N HIS A 132 -11.77 -2.58 10.03
CA HIS A 132 -10.99 -2.77 8.81
C HIS A 132 -11.18 -4.17 8.26
N GLU A 133 -11.42 -4.30 6.97
CA GLU A 133 -11.26 -5.56 6.26
C GLU A 133 -9.76 -5.75 5.99
N LEU A 134 -9.24 -6.89 6.45
CA LEU A 134 -7.86 -7.29 6.30
C LEU A 134 -7.76 -8.16 5.04
N PHE A 135 -7.22 -7.59 3.97
CA PHE A 135 -6.95 -8.33 2.74
C PHE A 135 -5.56 -8.96 2.83
N VAL A 136 -5.49 -10.28 2.66
CA VAL A 136 -4.23 -11.00 2.56
C VAL A 136 -3.86 -11.15 1.10
N GLY A 137 -2.76 -10.54 0.69
CA GLY A 137 -2.25 -10.57 -0.67
C GLY A 137 -1.03 -11.48 -0.80
N LYS A 138 -1.06 -12.43 -1.72
CA LYS A 138 0.13 -13.15 -2.16
C LYS A 138 1.01 -12.19 -2.96
N VAL A 139 2.29 -12.11 -2.61
CA VAL A 139 3.26 -11.30 -3.35
C VAL A 139 3.56 -11.96 -4.68
N GLU A 140 3.20 -11.31 -5.78
CA GLU A 140 3.48 -11.77 -7.14
C GLU A 140 4.83 -11.24 -7.63
N ALA A 141 5.16 -9.99 -7.28
CA ALA A 141 6.43 -9.35 -7.62
C ALA A 141 6.77 -8.24 -6.64
N VAL A 142 8.06 -7.95 -6.52
CA VAL A 142 8.59 -6.78 -5.82
C VAL A 142 9.47 -6.01 -6.81
N HIS A 143 9.07 -4.79 -7.13
CA HIS A 143 9.82 -3.87 -7.98
C HIS A 143 10.58 -2.88 -7.10
N VAL A 144 11.84 -2.66 -7.44
CA VAL A 144 12.74 -1.78 -6.68
C VAL A 144 13.56 -0.96 -7.66
N ASP A 145 13.73 0.33 -7.40
CA ASP A 145 14.61 1.17 -8.20
C ASP A 145 16.03 0.58 -8.22
N GLU A 146 16.65 0.51 -9.40
CA GLU A 146 17.93 -0.18 -9.62
C GLU A 146 19.03 0.24 -8.64
N GLU A 147 19.09 1.53 -8.28
CA GLU A 147 20.08 2.08 -7.34
C GLU A 147 19.99 1.48 -5.92
N TYR A 148 18.88 0.84 -5.58
CA TYR A 148 18.63 0.21 -4.28
C TYR A 148 18.71 -1.31 -4.30
N LEU A 149 19.26 -1.88 -5.36
CA LEU A 149 19.54 -3.31 -5.46
C LEU A 149 21.06 -3.57 -5.43
N ASP A 150 21.46 -4.65 -4.76
CA ASP A 150 22.82 -5.18 -4.91
C ASP A 150 22.91 -6.14 -6.10
N ALA A 151 24.12 -6.57 -6.44
CA ALA A 151 24.37 -7.50 -7.55
C ALA A 151 23.71 -8.89 -7.39
N LYS A 152 23.20 -9.21 -6.18
CA LYS A 152 22.49 -10.46 -5.87
C LYS A 152 20.97 -10.28 -5.83
N GLY A 153 20.47 -9.05 -6.07
CA GLY A 153 19.05 -8.72 -5.99
C GLY A 153 18.52 -8.47 -4.57
N ASN A 154 19.42 -8.27 -3.59
CA ASN A 154 18.98 -7.87 -2.26
C ASN A 154 18.68 -6.37 -2.20
N ILE A 155 17.62 -6.02 -1.49
CA ILE A 155 17.19 -4.63 -1.33
C ILE A 155 18.07 -3.94 -0.28
N LEU A 156 18.63 -2.79 -0.66
CA LEU A 156 19.51 -1.98 0.18
C LEU A 156 18.68 -0.98 1.00
N TRP A 157 17.90 -1.47 1.96
CA TRP A 157 16.96 -0.71 2.77
C TRP A 157 17.57 0.54 3.43
N ASP A 158 18.80 0.41 3.93
CA ASP A 158 19.50 1.51 4.63
C ASP A 158 19.89 2.68 3.72
N LYS A 159 19.82 2.50 2.40
CA LYS A 159 20.09 3.56 1.42
C LYS A 159 18.86 4.37 1.04
N MET A 160 17.67 3.87 1.40
CA MET A 160 16.41 4.54 1.07
C MET A 160 16.02 5.53 2.16
N ASP A 161 15.65 6.74 1.76
CA ASP A 161 15.05 7.73 2.67
C ASP A 161 13.53 7.53 2.72
N LEU A 162 13.08 6.35 3.17
CA LEU A 162 11.67 6.02 3.32
C LEU A 162 11.00 6.85 4.43
N MET A 163 9.69 7.08 4.27
CA MET A 163 8.86 7.74 5.27
C MET A 163 8.72 6.90 6.54
#